data_a5dcb7acf4ae0884b2a83309ade35ae9
#
_entry.id   a5dcb7acf4ae0884b2a83309ade35ae9
#
_cell.length_a   1.000
_cell.length_b   1.000
_cell.length_c   1.000
_cell.angle_alpha   90.00
_cell.angle_beta   90.00
_cell.angle_gamma   90.00
#
_symmetry.space_group_name_H-M   'P 1'
#
loop_
_entity.id
_entity.type
_entity.pdbx_description
1 polymer ?
#
loop_
_entity_poly.entity_id
_entity_poly.type
_entity_poly.pdbx_seq_one_letter_code
_entity_poly.pdbx_strand_id
1 'polypeptide(L)'
;MTAPSSTPPTLPIWVRAADTLTVLLGLLTFQAWLFGGVRFWFISVSDPWRPLFALLAITTLRHYLLRSPPLHQCVGSWLRATWPGDALAATWPTVIFTRLSVLLVGYLAVVSIGLPEGAPPFRLSDNEAINLPLRWDTGWYLNIAMEGYQWNAETEGQQNIAFFPGYPLVTEGLANLLGAQHVMRPPLDRPPRVAMEQFQQIFLGSALLVSLLSFTGGMLWFYRLAREYMNDSASRSALLLMSSYPFAIFFSAAYTESLMFLAVIGAFYHLKHERWVSASIWALLAGVTRPNGFLLAGPLAVIAFQHIRKKRPTSATPEKVVLNSLGICFATVMPLFGLLLFSGFIYSLTGNPLEWLEAHTAWGRSFTGASTLMLPIDSLSERGLIQYTSAQPVEALNALSALLACSLIWPVMRRLGPEYGLFMALNV
;
A
#
# COMPACT_ATOMS: atom_id res chain seq x y z
N MET A 1 -10.57 37.59 23.01
CA MET A 1 -9.09 37.44 23.05
C MET A 1 -8.76 36.27 22.11
N THR A 2 -8.40 36.58 20.88
CA THR A 2 -7.98 35.60 19.88
C THR A 2 -6.51 35.26 20.15
N ALA A 3 -6.23 34.00 20.46
CA ALA A 3 -4.86 33.52 20.62
C ALA A 3 -4.09 33.69 19.30
N PRO A 4 -2.83 34.15 19.32
CA PRO A 4 -2.03 34.30 18.11
C PRO A 4 -1.77 32.93 17.49
N SER A 5 -2.17 32.74 16.24
CA SER A 5 -1.80 31.60 15.41
C SER A 5 -0.31 31.70 15.06
N SER A 6 0.56 31.27 15.97
CA SER A 6 1.97 31.11 15.66
C SER A 6 2.14 29.82 14.82
N THR A 7 2.24 29.98 13.51
CA THR A 7 2.78 28.92 12.66
C THR A 7 4.13 28.49 13.22
N PRO A 8 4.33 27.20 13.52
CA PRO A 8 5.62 26.75 14.06
C PRO A 8 6.74 27.12 13.06
N PRO A 9 7.89 27.61 13.56
CA PRO A 9 9.00 28.01 12.71
C PRO A 9 9.41 26.83 11.83
N THR A 10 9.57 27.09 10.53
CA THR A 10 10.03 26.07 9.58
C THR A 10 11.45 25.66 9.91
N LEU A 11 11.61 24.43 10.45
CA LEU A 11 12.93 23.89 10.78
C LEU A 11 13.80 23.78 9.53
N PRO A 12 15.10 24.08 9.60
CA PRO A 12 16.05 23.81 8.53
C PRO A 12 15.99 22.34 8.08
N ILE A 13 16.23 22.11 6.79
CA ILE A 13 16.15 20.74 6.20
C ILE A 13 17.11 19.77 6.89
N TRP A 14 18.33 20.21 7.24
CA TRP A 14 19.32 19.38 7.91
C TRP A 14 18.85 18.93 9.32
N VAL A 15 18.09 19.79 10.04
CA VAL A 15 17.52 19.44 11.36
C VAL A 15 16.48 18.35 11.21
N ARG A 16 15.60 18.46 10.22
CA ARG A 16 14.58 17.43 9.94
C ARG A 16 15.25 16.11 9.54
N ALA A 17 16.29 16.18 8.72
CA ALA A 17 17.05 14.98 8.34
C ALA A 17 17.73 14.33 9.56
N ALA A 18 18.37 15.13 10.42
CA ALA A 18 19.00 14.64 11.65
C ALA A 18 17.97 14.04 12.62
N ASP A 19 16.84 14.70 12.82
CA ASP A 19 15.76 14.21 13.71
C ASP A 19 15.16 12.88 13.16
N THR A 20 14.95 12.79 11.85
CA THR A 20 14.47 11.55 11.19
C THR A 20 15.48 10.42 11.34
N LEU A 21 16.76 10.70 11.07
CA LEU A 21 17.83 9.72 11.19
C LEU A 21 17.99 9.24 12.65
N THR A 22 17.86 10.13 13.62
CA THR A 22 17.87 9.77 15.06
C THR A 22 16.75 8.80 15.41
N VAL A 23 15.53 9.04 14.92
CA VAL A 23 14.39 8.13 15.13
C VAL A 23 14.64 6.77 14.48
N LEU A 24 15.12 6.74 13.23
CA LEU A 24 15.45 5.49 12.53
C LEU A 24 16.55 4.69 13.23
N LEU A 25 17.61 5.34 13.68
CA LEU A 25 18.68 4.70 14.45
C LEU A 25 18.18 4.18 15.82
N GLY A 26 17.26 4.89 16.45
CA GLY A 26 16.60 4.42 17.67
C GLY A 26 15.78 3.15 17.45
N LEU A 27 15.02 3.09 16.38
CA LEU A 27 14.26 1.90 15.99
C LEU A 27 15.18 0.73 15.64
N LEU A 28 16.27 0.98 14.90
CA LEU A 28 17.27 -0.04 14.58
C LEU A 28 18.00 -0.57 15.81
N THR A 29 18.35 0.32 16.76
CA THR A 29 18.97 -0.07 18.03
C THR A 29 18.02 -0.96 18.83
N PHE A 30 16.77 -0.55 18.97
CA PHE A 30 15.74 -1.30 19.69
C PHE A 30 15.49 -2.67 19.05
N GLN A 31 15.39 -2.70 17.73
CA GLN A 31 15.23 -3.93 16.97
C GLN A 31 16.45 -4.87 17.13
N ALA A 32 17.66 -4.34 17.00
CA ALA A 32 18.88 -5.13 17.17
C ALA A 32 19.01 -5.71 18.58
N TRP A 33 18.51 -4.97 19.56
CA TRP A 33 18.53 -5.41 20.97
C TRP A 33 17.49 -6.49 21.26
N LEU A 34 16.25 -6.36 20.74
CA LEU A 34 15.17 -7.31 21.01
C LEU A 34 15.22 -8.56 20.11
N PHE A 35 15.58 -8.37 18.85
CA PHE A 35 15.46 -9.40 17.81
C PHE A 35 16.81 -9.79 17.18
N GLY A 36 17.92 -9.31 17.76
CA GLY A 36 19.29 -9.72 17.38
C GLY A 36 19.81 -9.12 16.07
N GLY A 37 19.17 -8.06 15.55
CA GLY A 37 19.64 -7.31 14.39
C GLY A 37 18.77 -7.47 13.13
N VAL A 38 19.09 -6.67 12.11
CA VAL A 38 18.40 -6.63 10.81
C VAL A 38 19.39 -6.84 9.70
N ARG A 39 19.03 -7.65 8.73
CA ARG A 39 19.70 -7.73 7.45
C ARG A 39 18.69 -7.41 6.35
N PHE A 40 18.89 -6.30 5.69
CA PHE A 40 18.03 -5.87 4.60
C PHE A 40 18.91 -5.48 3.41
N TRP A 41 18.86 -6.29 2.35
CA TRP A 41 19.62 -6.13 1.11
C TRP A 41 21.11 -5.91 1.37
N PHE A 42 21.60 -4.66 1.25
CA PHE A 42 23.01 -4.29 1.49
C PHE A 42 23.26 -3.74 2.91
N ILE A 43 22.22 -3.63 3.76
CA ILE A 43 22.33 -3.14 5.13
C ILE A 43 22.25 -4.33 6.09
N SER A 44 23.30 -4.54 6.89
CA SER A 44 23.29 -5.52 7.97
C SER A 44 23.67 -4.86 9.29
N VAL A 45 22.73 -4.86 10.24
CA VAL A 45 22.92 -4.36 11.59
C VAL A 45 22.70 -5.53 12.54
N SER A 46 23.77 -6.19 12.95
CA SER A 46 23.73 -7.35 13.87
C SER A 46 24.03 -6.98 15.31
N ASP A 47 24.50 -5.76 15.55
CA ASP A 47 24.96 -5.27 16.84
C ASP A 47 24.24 -3.97 17.20
N PRO A 48 23.55 -3.89 18.36
CA PRO A 48 22.82 -2.69 18.76
C PRO A 48 23.72 -1.49 19.07
N TRP A 49 25.01 -1.73 19.40
CA TRP A 49 25.91 -0.66 19.82
C TRP A 49 26.24 0.32 18.70
N ARG A 50 26.40 -0.16 17.47
CA ARG A 50 26.72 0.69 16.31
C ARG A 50 25.62 1.74 16.01
N PRO A 51 24.34 1.36 15.84
CA PRO A 51 23.30 2.36 15.66
C PRO A 51 23.06 3.21 16.90
N LEU A 52 23.28 2.68 18.14
CA LEU A 52 23.20 3.43 19.37
C LEU A 52 24.24 4.57 19.42
N PHE A 53 25.51 4.27 19.13
CA PHE A 53 26.55 5.29 19.10
C PHE A 53 26.30 6.35 18.02
N ALA A 54 25.86 5.94 16.83
CA ALA A 54 25.48 6.86 15.77
C ALA A 54 24.30 7.75 16.18
N LEU A 55 23.29 7.19 16.84
CA LEU A 55 22.13 7.92 17.39
C LEU A 55 22.60 8.97 18.41
N LEU A 56 23.42 8.59 19.37
CA LEU A 56 23.95 9.50 20.40
C LEU A 56 24.78 10.62 19.80
N ALA A 57 25.66 10.30 18.83
CA ALA A 57 26.49 11.29 18.15
C ALA A 57 25.67 12.31 17.36
N ILE A 58 24.70 11.83 16.57
CA ILE A 58 23.84 12.70 15.74
C ILE A 58 22.93 13.58 16.65
N THR A 59 22.34 12.98 17.68
CA THR A 59 21.48 13.72 18.61
C THR A 59 22.27 14.80 19.37
N THR A 60 23.46 14.46 19.82
CA THR A 60 24.35 15.41 20.51
C THR A 60 24.78 16.55 19.60
N LEU A 61 25.25 16.23 18.39
CA LEU A 61 25.64 17.24 17.40
C LEU A 61 24.47 18.15 17.02
N ARG A 62 23.32 17.54 16.77
CA ARG A 62 22.07 18.29 16.45
C ARG A 62 21.70 19.27 17.56
N HIS A 63 21.76 18.86 18.82
CA HIS A 63 21.44 19.74 19.95
C HIS A 63 22.55 20.75 20.26
N TYR A 64 23.79 20.44 19.93
CA TYR A 64 24.88 21.39 20.03
C TYR A 64 24.73 22.53 19.01
N LEU A 65 24.34 22.18 17.74
CA LEU A 65 24.16 23.17 16.67
C LEU A 65 22.83 23.93 16.77
N LEU A 66 21.75 23.27 17.26
CA LEU A 66 20.43 23.88 17.41
C LEU A 66 19.71 23.30 18.63
N ARG A 67 19.71 24.04 19.73
CA ARG A 67 19.12 23.57 21.01
C ARG A 67 17.60 23.55 21.02
N SER A 68 16.95 24.45 20.28
CA SER A 68 15.49 24.59 20.29
C SER A 68 14.93 24.60 18.86
N PRO A 69 13.81 23.86 18.60
CA PRO A 69 13.08 23.01 19.53
C PRO A 69 13.80 21.67 19.78
N PRO A 70 13.65 21.06 20.98
CA PRO A 70 14.26 19.77 21.28
C PRO A 70 13.61 18.64 20.49
N LEU A 71 14.35 17.52 20.26
CA LEU A 71 13.93 16.39 19.42
C LEU A 71 12.54 15.85 19.77
N HIS A 72 12.23 15.68 21.07
CA HIS A 72 10.92 15.15 21.50
C HIS A 72 9.74 16.04 21.09
N GLN A 73 9.94 17.36 21.03
CA GLN A 73 8.90 18.29 20.54
C GLN A 73 8.75 18.18 19.02
N CYS A 74 9.86 18.02 18.30
CA CYS A 74 9.83 17.82 16.85
C CYS A 74 9.11 16.52 16.50
N VAL A 75 9.48 15.41 17.14
CA VAL A 75 8.82 14.10 16.97
C VAL A 75 7.34 14.17 17.37
N GLY A 76 7.03 14.77 18.54
CA GLY A 76 5.65 14.93 18.99
C GLY A 76 4.79 15.81 18.05
N SER A 77 5.36 16.86 17.47
CA SER A 77 4.66 17.70 16.48
C SER A 77 4.45 16.95 15.17
N TRP A 78 5.44 16.20 14.72
CA TRP A 78 5.33 15.33 13.54
C TRP A 78 4.27 14.24 13.72
N LEU A 79 4.27 13.55 14.88
CA LEU A 79 3.25 12.55 15.21
C LEU A 79 1.84 13.17 15.22
N ARG A 80 1.66 14.32 15.87
CA ARG A 80 0.35 15.01 15.87
C ARG A 80 -0.07 15.49 14.49
N ALA A 81 0.85 15.90 13.63
CA ALA A 81 0.55 16.30 12.26
C ALA A 81 0.21 15.11 11.36
N THR A 82 0.83 13.96 11.63
CA THR A 82 0.63 12.73 10.86
C THR A 82 -0.62 11.98 11.34
N TRP A 83 -0.86 11.96 12.66
CA TRP A 83 -1.95 11.23 13.32
C TRP A 83 -2.77 12.18 14.20
N PRO A 84 -3.52 13.12 13.61
CA PRO A 84 -4.38 14.00 14.39
C PRO A 84 -5.48 13.19 15.08
N GLY A 85 -5.71 13.47 16.35
CA GLY A 85 -6.61 12.70 17.21
C GLY A 85 -8.06 12.63 16.70
N ASP A 86 -8.54 13.65 16.01
CA ASP A 86 -9.86 13.69 15.38
C ASP A 86 -10.00 12.67 14.24
N ALA A 87 -9.00 12.57 13.37
CA ALA A 87 -9.00 11.57 12.29
C ALA A 87 -8.89 10.15 12.85
N LEU A 88 -8.06 9.93 13.85
CA LEU A 88 -7.97 8.63 14.52
C LEU A 88 -9.28 8.25 15.20
N ALA A 89 -9.89 9.18 15.96
CA ALA A 89 -11.17 8.95 16.63
C ALA A 89 -12.31 8.67 15.63
N ALA A 90 -12.28 9.27 14.43
CA ALA A 90 -13.26 8.99 13.38
C ALA A 90 -13.05 7.63 12.73
N THR A 91 -11.80 7.21 12.53
CA THR A 91 -11.43 6.06 11.71
C THR A 91 -11.41 4.75 12.51
N TRP A 92 -10.84 4.78 13.72
CA TRP A 92 -10.60 3.59 14.54
C TRP A 92 -11.84 2.73 14.82
N PRO A 93 -13.01 3.30 15.22
CA PRO A 93 -14.20 2.48 15.45
C PRO A 93 -14.69 1.78 14.16
N THR A 94 -14.63 2.49 13.03
CA THR A 94 -15.05 1.95 11.74
C THR A 94 -14.13 0.81 11.29
N VAL A 95 -12.81 0.98 11.43
CA VAL A 95 -11.84 -0.08 11.07
C VAL A 95 -12.07 -1.33 11.92
N ILE A 96 -12.11 -1.21 13.24
CA ILE A 96 -12.33 -2.38 14.12
C ILE A 96 -13.64 -3.07 13.79
N PHE A 97 -14.74 -2.32 13.80
CA PHE A 97 -16.06 -2.90 13.57
C PHE A 97 -16.14 -3.61 12.23
N THR A 98 -15.71 -2.95 11.15
CA THR A 98 -15.81 -3.55 9.80
C THR A 98 -14.83 -4.69 9.59
N ARG A 99 -13.61 -4.65 10.13
CA ARG A 99 -12.67 -5.78 9.99
C ARG A 99 -13.18 -7.01 10.72
N LEU A 100 -13.67 -6.86 11.95
CA LEU A 100 -14.27 -7.97 12.70
C LEU A 100 -15.52 -8.50 12.00
N SER A 101 -16.43 -7.61 11.54
CA SER A 101 -17.67 -8.02 10.85
C SER A 101 -17.38 -8.74 9.54
N VAL A 102 -16.47 -8.22 8.71
CA VAL A 102 -16.11 -8.84 7.41
C VAL A 102 -15.47 -10.21 7.61
N LEU A 103 -14.58 -10.36 8.58
CA LEU A 103 -13.97 -11.65 8.90
C LEU A 103 -15.00 -12.63 9.48
N LEU A 104 -15.90 -12.17 10.35
CA LEU A 104 -16.97 -13.01 10.90
C LEU A 104 -17.93 -13.50 9.82
N VAL A 105 -18.38 -12.60 8.94
CA VAL A 105 -19.27 -12.97 7.82
C VAL A 105 -18.56 -13.94 6.88
N GLY A 106 -17.31 -13.68 6.54
CA GLY A 106 -16.50 -14.58 5.71
C GLY A 106 -16.31 -15.96 6.36
N TYR A 107 -16.06 -16.01 7.67
CA TYR A 107 -15.96 -17.27 8.42
C TYR A 107 -17.29 -18.04 8.42
N LEU A 108 -18.39 -17.37 8.72
CA LEU A 108 -19.71 -17.98 8.70
C LEU A 108 -20.07 -18.49 7.30
N ALA A 109 -19.73 -17.76 6.25
CA ALA A 109 -19.95 -18.20 4.87
C ALA A 109 -19.18 -19.48 4.56
N VAL A 110 -17.91 -19.58 4.94
CA VAL A 110 -17.08 -20.78 4.73
C VAL A 110 -17.62 -21.97 5.49
N VAL A 111 -18.02 -21.79 6.75
CA VAL A 111 -18.53 -22.89 7.59
C VAL A 111 -19.92 -23.34 7.17
N SER A 112 -20.80 -22.41 6.70
CA SER A 112 -22.18 -22.71 6.37
C SER A 112 -22.41 -23.13 4.92
N ILE A 113 -21.68 -22.50 3.98
CA ILE A 113 -21.83 -22.71 2.53
C ILE A 113 -20.75 -23.68 2.02
N GLY A 114 -19.58 -23.67 2.63
CA GLY A 114 -18.40 -24.41 2.18
C GLY A 114 -17.60 -23.70 1.11
N LEU A 115 -16.73 -24.44 0.45
CA LEU A 115 -15.87 -23.99 -0.63
C LEU A 115 -16.39 -24.53 -1.98
N PRO A 116 -16.15 -23.81 -3.10
CA PRO A 116 -16.49 -24.32 -4.42
C PRO A 116 -15.82 -25.68 -4.67
N GLU A 117 -16.53 -26.57 -5.35
CA GLU A 117 -15.97 -27.85 -5.81
C GLU A 117 -14.75 -27.63 -6.69
N GLY A 118 -13.69 -28.41 -6.47
CA GLY A 118 -12.46 -28.37 -7.28
C GLY A 118 -11.44 -27.29 -6.91
N ALA A 119 -11.75 -26.38 -5.97
CA ALA A 119 -10.75 -25.46 -5.44
C ALA A 119 -10.09 -26.07 -4.19
N PRO A 120 -8.85 -26.61 -4.28
CA PRO A 120 -8.15 -27.05 -3.10
C PRO A 120 -7.92 -25.83 -2.20
N PRO A 121 -8.46 -25.84 -0.96
CA PRO A 121 -8.21 -24.71 -0.07
C PRO A 121 -6.75 -24.74 0.35
N PHE A 122 -6.06 -23.61 0.13
CA PHE A 122 -4.77 -23.41 0.77
C PHE A 122 -5.02 -23.37 2.28
N ARG A 123 -4.51 -24.36 3.00
CA ARG A 123 -4.68 -24.48 4.45
C ARG A 123 -3.34 -24.45 5.14
N LEU A 124 -3.13 -23.45 5.98
CA LEU A 124 -2.02 -23.37 6.91
C LEU A 124 -2.36 -23.88 8.31
N SER A 125 -3.65 -24.05 8.60
CA SER A 125 -4.16 -24.45 9.90
C SER A 125 -5.43 -25.27 9.73
N ASP A 126 -5.74 -26.09 10.72
CA ASP A 126 -7.04 -26.77 10.82
C ASP A 126 -8.17 -25.79 11.19
N ASN A 127 -7.83 -24.56 11.57
CA ASN A 127 -8.80 -23.52 11.92
C ASN A 127 -9.08 -22.60 10.72
N GLU A 128 -10.28 -22.66 10.18
CA GLU A 128 -10.71 -21.85 9.04
C GLU A 128 -10.70 -20.34 9.29
N ALA A 129 -10.81 -19.89 10.55
CA ALA A 129 -10.69 -18.47 10.87
C ALA A 129 -9.26 -17.94 10.61
N ILE A 130 -8.24 -18.80 10.76
CA ILE A 130 -6.85 -18.48 10.43
C ILE A 130 -6.63 -18.53 8.92
N ASN A 131 -7.24 -19.50 8.24
CA ASN A 131 -7.09 -19.66 6.80
C ASN A 131 -7.78 -18.55 5.99
N LEU A 132 -8.88 -17.99 6.50
CA LEU A 132 -9.70 -17.03 5.76
C LEU A 132 -8.90 -15.84 5.19
N PRO A 133 -8.04 -15.14 5.95
CA PRO A 133 -7.25 -14.02 5.43
C PRO A 133 -6.04 -14.46 4.60
N LEU A 134 -5.83 -15.76 4.40
CA LEU A 134 -4.66 -16.36 3.74
C LEU A 134 -4.99 -17.07 2.43
N ARG A 135 -6.15 -16.78 1.88
CA ARG A 135 -6.65 -17.41 0.66
C ARG A 135 -6.17 -16.68 -0.60
N TRP A 136 -6.54 -17.20 -1.76
CA TRP A 136 -6.25 -16.70 -3.09
C TRP A 136 -4.74 -16.59 -3.35
N ASP A 137 -4.28 -15.45 -3.79
CA ASP A 137 -2.86 -15.25 -4.19
C ASP A 137 -1.90 -15.02 -3.01
N THR A 138 -2.36 -15.14 -1.76
CA THR A 138 -1.50 -15.00 -0.56
C THR A 138 -0.25 -15.87 -0.64
N GLY A 139 -0.41 -17.11 -1.14
CA GLY A 139 0.73 -18.03 -1.31
C GLY A 139 1.84 -17.47 -2.19
N TRP A 140 1.49 -16.77 -3.28
CA TRP A 140 2.44 -16.14 -4.18
C TRP A 140 3.18 -14.97 -3.51
N TYR A 141 2.46 -14.10 -2.80
CA TYR A 141 3.07 -12.98 -2.08
C TYR A 141 4.01 -13.46 -0.96
N LEU A 142 3.61 -14.50 -0.21
CA LEU A 142 4.45 -15.10 0.82
C LEU A 142 5.67 -15.81 0.24
N ASN A 143 5.51 -16.55 -0.87
CA ASN A 143 6.63 -17.18 -1.56
C ASN A 143 7.67 -16.14 -2.00
N ILE A 144 7.24 -15.04 -2.66
CA ILE A 144 8.16 -13.97 -3.05
C ILE A 144 8.84 -13.34 -1.83
N ALA A 145 8.09 -13.09 -0.74
CA ALA A 145 8.65 -12.49 0.47
C ALA A 145 9.68 -13.38 1.18
N MET A 146 9.49 -14.71 1.15
CA MET A 146 10.36 -15.68 1.81
C MET A 146 11.54 -16.13 0.95
N GLU A 147 11.32 -16.34 -0.34
CA GLU A 147 12.25 -17.02 -1.24
C GLU A 147 12.72 -16.16 -2.41
N GLY A 148 12.05 -15.03 -2.64
CA GLY A 148 12.29 -14.16 -3.79
C GLY A 148 11.61 -14.63 -5.07
N TYR A 149 11.98 -13.99 -6.17
CA TYR A 149 11.45 -14.33 -7.50
C TYR A 149 12.17 -15.53 -8.08
N GLN A 150 11.38 -16.42 -8.67
CA GLN A 150 11.86 -17.61 -9.38
C GLN A 150 11.21 -17.64 -10.77
N TRP A 151 12.00 -17.94 -11.80
CA TRP A 151 11.51 -18.06 -13.15
C TRP A 151 12.17 -19.24 -13.86
N ASN A 152 11.38 -19.98 -14.62
CA ASN A 152 11.83 -21.06 -15.46
C ASN A 152 11.14 -20.99 -16.82
N ALA A 153 11.91 -20.78 -17.88
CA ALA A 153 11.41 -20.68 -19.26
C ALA A 153 10.71 -21.94 -19.77
N GLU A 154 11.02 -23.11 -19.21
CA GLU A 154 10.42 -24.38 -19.62
C GLU A 154 9.09 -24.67 -18.92
N THR A 155 8.69 -23.83 -17.97
CA THR A 155 7.46 -24.05 -17.20
C THR A 155 6.28 -23.33 -17.86
N GLU A 156 5.34 -24.06 -18.44
CA GLU A 156 4.08 -23.54 -18.99
C GLU A 156 3.05 -23.13 -17.89
N GLY A 157 3.39 -23.26 -16.62
CA GLY A 157 2.51 -23.02 -15.48
C GLY A 157 2.58 -21.62 -14.90
N GLN A 158 1.82 -21.45 -13.81
CA GLN A 158 1.83 -20.22 -13.02
C GLN A 158 3.20 -19.99 -12.37
N GLN A 159 3.72 -18.76 -12.46
CA GLN A 159 5.00 -18.37 -11.89
C GLN A 159 4.87 -17.06 -11.10
N ASN A 160 5.71 -16.88 -10.09
CA ASN A 160 5.59 -15.76 -9.17
C ASN A 160 5.98 -14.40 -9.78
N ILE A 161 6.62 -14.39 -10.96
CA ILE A 161 6.96 -13.16 -11.70
C ILE A 161 5.74 -12.35 -12.15
N ALA A 162 4.54 -12.92 -12.16
CA ALA A 162 3.28 -12.21 -12.42
C ALA A 162 2.91 -11.21 -11.32
N PHE A 163 3.49 -11.30 -10.12
CA PHE A 163 3.12 -10.52 -8.95
C PHE A 163 4.13 -9.40 -8.68
N PHE A 164 3.63 -8.21 -8.41
CA PHE A 164 4.44 -7.01 -8.17
C PHE A 164 5.10 -7.02 -6.78
N PRO A 165 6.32 -6.43 -6.65
CA PRO A 165 7.18 -6.62 -5.48
C PRO A 165 6.79 -5.78 -4.25
N GLY A 166 5.96 -4.73 -4.38
CA GLY A 166 5.75 -3.76 -3.30
C GLY A 166 5.24 -4.40 -2.01
N TYR A 167 4.23 -5.26 -2.08
CA TYR A 167 3.69 -5.93 -0.90
C TYR A 167 4.64 -7.00 -0.33
N PRO A 168 5.22 -7.92 -1.13
CA PRO A 168 6.25 -8.84 -0.66
C PRO A 168 7.44 -8.18 0.02
N LEU A 169 7.99 -7.12 -0.56
CA LEU A 169 9.15 -6.40 0.01
C LEU A 169 8.83 -5.73 1.35
N VAL A 170 7.66 -5.11 1.49
CA VAL A 170 7.23 -4.53 2.78
C VAL A 170 7.00 -5.64 3.81
N THR A 171 6.44 -6.77 3.40
CA THR A 171 6.24 -7.95 4.26
C THR A 171 7.57 -8.54 4.70
N GLU A 172 8.51 -8.75 3.79
CA GLU A 172 9.88 -9.21 4.08
C GLU A 172 10.58 -8.27 5.06
N GLY A 173 10.54 -6.97 4.79
CA GLY A 173 11.12 -5.95 5.67
C GLY A 173 10.57 -6.04 7.09
N LEU A 174 9.25 -6.17 7.25
CA LEU A 174 8.63 -6.31 8.56
C LEU A 174 8.94 -7.66 9.21
N ALA A 175 8.92 -8.77 8.46
CA ALA A 175 9.27 -10.10 8.97
C ALA A 175 10.72 -10.12 9.50
N ASN A 176 11.64 -9.49 8.77
CA ASN A 176 13.03 -9.36 9.20
C ASN A 176 13.17 -8.46 10.43
N LEU A 177 12.39 -7.38 10.54
CA LEU A 177 12.30 -6.58 11.77
C LEU A 177 11.78 -7.37 12.96
N LEU A 178 10.90 -8.33 12.75
CA LEU A 178 10.37 -9.24 13.76
C LEU A 178 11.26 -10.49 13.98
N GLY A 179 12.45 -10.53 13.41
CA GLY A 179 13.46 -11.53 13.70
C GLY A 179 13.40 -12.80 12.85
N ALA A 180 12.66 -12.82 11.73
CA ALA A 180 12.56 -14.01 10.86
C ALA A 180 13.92 -14.57 10.46
N GLN A 181 14.89 -13.71 10.11
CA GLN A 181 16.23 -14.13 9.71
C GLN A 181 17.04 -14.83 10.83
N HIS A 182 16.67 -14.66 12.12
CA HIS A 182 17.35 -15.30 13.23
C HIS A 182 16.87 -16.72 13.48
N VAL A 183 15.62 -17.00 13.08
CA VAL A 183 15.02 -18.33 13.25
C VAL A 183 15.72 -19.38 12.40
N MET A 184 16.24 -18.99 11.23
CA MET A 184 16.88 -19.87 10.25
C MET A 184 18.42 -19.79 10.29
N ARG A 185 19.05 -19.05 11.24
CA ARG A 185 20.51 -18.98 11.35
C ARG A 185 21.08 -20.22 12.03
N PRO A 186 22.15 -20.84 11.47
CA PRO A 186 22.91 -21.86 12.18
C PRO A 186 23.77 -21.26 13.31
N PRO A 187 23.99 -21.97 14.44
CA PRO A 187 23.34 -23.25 14.76
C PRO A 187 21.86 -23.05 15.11
N LEU A 188 21.01 -23.97 14.67
CA LEU A 188 19.57 -23.92 15.03
C LEU A 188 19.42 -24.49 16.45
N ASP A 189 18.86 -23.68 17.35
CA ASP A 189 18.55 -24.11 18.74
C ASP A 189 17.35 -25.08 18.81
N ARG A 190 16.71 -25.35 17.67
CA ARG A 190 15.53 -26.20 17.54
C ARG A 190 15.57 -27.03 16.27
N PRO A 191 14.77 -28.13 16.18
CA PRO A 191 14.68 -28.94 14.97
C PRO A 191 14.36 -28.10 13.73
N PRO A 192 14.96 -28.39 12.56
CA PRO A 192 14.77 -27.62 11.32
C PRO A 192 13.30 -27.42 10.94
N ARG A 193 12.44 -28.43 11.14
CA ARG A 193 11.00 -28.33 10.90
C ARG A 193 10.33 -27.25 11.76
N VAL A 194 10.63 -27.21 13.04
CA VAL A 194 10.08 -26.22 13.98
C VAL A 194 10.56 -24.82 13.64
N ALA A 195 11.84 -24.70 13.24
CA ALA A 195 12.39 -23.43 12.78
C ALA A 195 11.68 -22.94 11.49
N MET A 196 11.43 -23.83 10.53
CA MET A 196 10.72 -23.50 9.31
C MET A 196 9.28 -23.09 9.58
N GLU A 197 8.54 -23.81 10.42
CA GLU A 197 7.18 -23.46 10.82
C GLU A 197 7.13 -22.07 11.48
N GLN A 198 8.06 -21.78 12.38
CA GLN A 198 8.16 -20.48 13.04
C GLN A 198 8.52 -19.36 12.05
N PHE A 199 9.43 -19.60 11.12
CA PHE A 199 9.78 -18.68 10.05
C PHE A 199 8.56 -18.31 9.21
N GLN A 200 7.79 -19.29 8.76
CA GLN A 200 6.56 -19.08 7.99
C GLN A 200 5.51 -18.30 8.81
N GLN A 201 5.34 -18.61 10.10
CA GLN A 201 4.39 -17.88 10.96
C GLN A 201 4.77 -16.41 11.13
N ILE A 202 6.08 -16.07 11.22
CA ILE A 202 6.53 -14.68 11.29
C ILE A 202 6.18 -13.94 9.99
N PHE A 203 6.45 -14.54 8.81
CA PHE A 203 6.11 -13.94 7.52
C PHE A 203 4.60 -13.74 7.36
N LEU A 204 3.84 -14.73 7.76
CA LEU A 204 2.38 -14.68 7.72
C LEU A 204 1.82 -13.58 8.62
N GLY A 205 2.25 -13.53 9.88
CA GLY A 205 1.88 -12.46 10.82
C GLY A 205 2.29 -11.09 10.31
N SER A 206 3.47 -10.98 9.69
CA SER A 206 3.96 -9.75 9.07
C SER A 206 3.07 -9.32 7.90
N ALA A 207 2.68 -10.22 7.02
CA ALA A 207 1.80 -9.94 5.88
C ALA A 207 0.44 -9.39 6.35
N LEU A 208 -0.19 -10.06 7.32
CA LEU A 208 -1.46 -9.60 7.91
C LEU A 208 -1.32 -8.24 8.59
N LEU A 209 -0.23 -8.03 9.31
CA LEU A 209 0.06 -6.76 9.98
C LEU A 209 0.30 -5.63 8.97
N VAL A 210 1.02 -5.89 7.88
CA VAL A 210 1.19 -4.94 6.75
C VAL A 210 -0.18 -4.55 6.19
N SER A 211 -1.06 -5.52 5.93
CA SER A 211 -2.41 -5.24 5.43
C SER A 211 -3.22 -4.38 6.41
N LEU A 212 -3.25 -4.74 7.70
CA LEU A 212 -4.02 -4.03 8.72
C LEU A 212 -3.51 -2.60 8.95
N LEU A 213 -2.19 -2.43 9.05
CA LEU A 213 -1.58 -1.11 9.25
C LEU A 213 -1.75 -0.22 8.01
N SER A 214 -1.57 -0.80 6.82
CA SER A 214 -1.79 -0.09 5.55
C SER A 214 -3.24 0.33 5.38
N PHE A 215 -4.19 -0.56 5.66
CA PHE A 215 -5.62 -0.21 5.61
C PHE A 215 -5.96 0.90 6.61
N THR A 216 -5.51 0.78 7.86
CA THR A 216 -5.77 1.79 8.89
C THR A 216 -5.16 3.14 8.50
N GLY A 217 -3.92 3.16 8.04
CA GLY A 217 -3.24 4.37 7.55
C GLY A 217 -3.96 4.98 6.34
N GLY A 218 -4.36 4.15 5.37
CA GLY A 218 -5.15 4.57 4.21
C GLY A 218 -6.48 5.20 4.59
N MET A 219 -7.19 4.60 5.55
CA MET A 219 -8.47 5.13 6.07
C MET A 219 -8.29 6.47 6.79
N LEU A 220 -7.19 6.67 7.52
CA LEU A 220 -6.87 7.96 8.15
C LEU A 220 -6.65 9.06 7.11
N TRP A 221 -5.87 8.79 6.07
CA TRP A 221 -5.63 9.74 4.99
C TRP A 221 -6.88 9.95 4.16
N PHE A 222 -7.68 8.90 3.91
CA PHE A 222 -8.94 8.99 3.20
C PHE A 222 -9.95 9.88 3.92
N TYR A 223 -10.11 9.71 5.25
CA TYR A 223 -10.95 10.59 6.04
C TYR A 223 -10.51 12.05 5.92
N ARG A 224 -9.22 12.33 6.07
CA ARG A 224 -8.68 13.70 5.96
C ARG A 224 -8.93 14.29 4.58
N LEU A 225 -8.75 13.50 3.52
CA LEU A 225 -9.03 13.93 2.16
C LEU A 225 -10.52 14.17 1.94
N ALA A 226 -11.39 13.29 2.44
CA ALA A 226 -12.83 13.40 2.35
C ALA A 226 -13.35 14.66 3.06
N ARG A 227 -12.76 15.01 4.22
CA ARG A 227 -13.12 16.23 4.98
C ARG A 227 -12.86 17.54 4.23
N GLU A 228 -12.10 17.53 3.17
CA GLU A 228 -11.89 18.70 2.33
C GLU A 228 -13.06 18.97 1.36
N TYR A 229 -13.86 17.94 1.09
CA TYR A 229 -14.98 17.99 0.14
C TYR A 229 -16.35 17.87 0.78
N MET A 230 -16.42 17.29 1.97
CA MET A 230 -17.69 16.97 2.63
C MET A 230 -17.61 17.16 4.16
N ASN A 231 -18.78 17.24 4.79
CA ASN A 231 -18.90 17.37 6.23
C ASN A 231 -18.48 16.09 6.97
N ASP A 232 -18.39 16.13 8.30
CA ASP A 232 -17.96 15.01 9.13
C ASP A 232 -18.83 13.77 8.95
N SER A 233 -20.14 13.92 8.97
CA SER A 233 -21.11 12.80 8.83
C SER A 233 -20.94 12.10 7.49
N ALA A 234 -20.87 12.84 6.38
CA ALA A 234 -20.65 12.27 5.06
C ALA A 234 -19.29 11.60 4.92
N SER A 235 -18.24 12.18 5.53
CA SER A 235 -16.89 11.57 5.54
C SER A 235 -16.86 10.26 6.31
N ARG A 236 -17.57 10.15 7.44
CA ARG A 236 -17.72 8.88 8.19
C ARG A 236 -18.52 7.84 7.41
N SER A 237 -19.57 8.26 6.70
CA SER A 237 -20.32 7.36 5.80
C SER A 237 -19.44 6.84 4.67
N ALA A 238 -18.58 7.68 4.10
CA ALA A 238 -17.61 7.25 3.08
C ALA A 238 -16.60 6.23 3.64
N LEU A 239 -16.10 6.42 4.89
CA LEU A 239 -15.28 5.42 5.57
C LEU A 239 -16.00 4.07 5.69
N LEU A 240 -17.26 4.09 6.13
CA LEU A 240 -18.05 2.87 6.31
C LEU A 240 -18.27 2.16 4.97
N LEU A 241 -18.65 2.88 3.92
CA LEU A 241 -18.85 2.32 2.57
C LEU A 241 -17.55 1.71 2.04
N MET A 242 -16.41 2.42 2.16
CA MET A 242 -15.10 1.93 1.71
C MET A 242 -14.66 0.67 2.44
N SER A 243 -15.04 0.52 3.70
CA SER A 243 -14.61 -0.60 4.54
C SER A 243 -15.57 -1.79 4.59
N SER A 244 -16.77 -1.67 3.99
CA SER A 244 -17.82 -2.70 4.05
C SER A 244 -18.39 -3.13 2.69
N TYR A 245 -17.80 -2.69 1.57
CA TYR A 245 -18.24 -3.13 0.25
C TYR A 245 -17.91 -4.63 0.03
N PRO A 246 -18.53 -5.33 -0.94
CA PRO A 246 -18.43 -6.79 -1.07
C PRO A 246 -17.02 -7.37 -1.08
N PHE A 247 -16.05 -6.67 -1.67
CA PHE A 247 -14.66 -7.11 -1.74
C PHE A 247 -13.77 -6.57 -0.60
N ALA A 248 -14.36 -5.96 0.43
CA ALA A 248 -13.61 -5.41 1.57
C ALA A 248 -12.84 -6.47 2.37
N ILE A 249 -13.08 -7.76 2.14
CA ILE A 249 -12.31 -8.88 2.72
C ILE A 249 -10.82 -8.78 2.34
N PHE A 250 -10.49 -8.32 1.14
CA PHE A 250 -9.11 -8.17 0.68
C PHE A 250 -8.30 -7.14 1.48
N PHE A 251 -8.97 -6.20 2.16
CA PHE A 251 -8.30 -5.30 3.11
C PHE A 251 -7.91 -5.98 4.44
N SER A 252 -8.43 -7.19 4.69
CA SER A 252 -8.08 -8.01 5.85
C SER A 252 -7.21 -9.21 5.49
N ALA A 253 -7.07 -9.51 4.20
CA ALA A 253 -6.25 -10.60 3.70
C ALA A 253 -4.78 -10.19 3.59
N ALA A 254 -3.88 -11.18 3.53
CA ALA A 254 -2.47 -10.97 3.22
C ALA A 254 -2.31 -10.67 1.72
N TYR A 255 -2.71 -9.46 1.32
CA TYR A 255 -2.94 -9.07 -0.06
C TYR A 255 -2.53 -7.61 -0.33
N THR A 256 -2.39 -7.24 -1.60
CA THR A 256 -1.87 -5.93 -2.02
C THR A 256 -2.83 -4.76 -1.83
N GLU A 257 -4.14 -5.01 -1.68
CA GLU A 257 -5.20 -4.00 -1.71
C GLU A 257 -5.04 -2.92 -0.66
N SER A 258 -4.71 -3.30 0.56
CA SER A 258 -4.50 -2.36 1.66
C SER A 258 -3.31 -1.44 1.42
N LEU A 259 -2.19 -2.00 0.96
CA LEU A 259 -0.98 -1.24 0.66
C LEU A 259 -1.19 -0.32 -0.54
N MET A 260 -1.86 -0.82 -1.59
CA MET A 260 -2.23 -0.02 -2.76
C MET A 260 -3.16 1.12 -2.37
N PHE A 261 -4.19 0.86 -1.55
CA PHE A 261 -5.09 1.89 -1.05
C PHE A 261 -4.34 2.99 -0.30
N LEU A 262 -3.47 2.62 0.65
CA LEU A 262 -2.63 3.57 1.38
C LEU A 262 -1.76 4.39 0.43
N ALA A 263 -1.11 3.74 -0.54
CA ALA A 263 -0.21 4.38 -1.49
C ALA A 263 -0.94 5.40 -2.38
N VAL A 264 -2.09 5.04 -2.92
CA VAL A 264 -2.92 5.91 -3.78
C VAL A 264 -3.44 7.11 -2.99
N ILE A 265 -4.05 6.89 -1.82
CA ILE A 265 -4.58 7.98 -1.00
C ILE A 265 -3.45 8.86 -0.47
N GLY A 266 -2.33 8.27 -0.07
CA GLY A 266 -1.14 9.01 0.35
C GLY A 266 -0.60 9.91 -0.77
N ALA A 267 -0.50 9.42 -2.00
CA ALA A 267 -0.07 10.20 -3.15
C ALA A 267 -1.01 11.39 -3.42
N PHE A 268 -2.32 11.17 -3.50
CA PHE A 268 -3.31 12.24 -3.69
C PHE A 268 -3.25 13.28 -2.56
N TYR A 269 -3.26 12.83 -1.31
CA TYR A 269 -3.27 13.73 -0.18
C TYR A 269 -2.01 14.60 -0.13
N HIS A 270 -0.83 14.00 -0.25
CA HIS A 270 0.41 14.73 -0.17
C HIS A 270 0.67 15.64 -1.37
N LEU A 271 0.29 15.21 -2.59
CA LEU A 271 0.43 16.05 -3.78
C LEU A 271 -0.45 17.30 -3.66
N LYS A 272 -1.69 17.13 -3.21
CA LYS A 272 -2.63 18.25 -3.01
C LYS A 272 -2.13 19.25 -1.95
N HIS A 273 -1.39 18.77 -0.95
CA HIS A 273 -0.79 19.61 0.09
C HIS A 273 0.66 20.08 -0.23
N GLU A 274 1.08 19.99 -1.48
CA GLU A 274 2.40 20.45 -1.95
C GLU A 274 3.59 19.77 -1.23
N ARG A 275 3.38 18.53 -0.76
CA ARG A 275 4.41 17.72 -0.11
C ARG A 275 5.03 16.76 -1.11
N TRP A 276 5.81 17.32 -2.05
CA TRP A 276 6.27 16.63 -3.25
C TRP A 276 7.04 15.34 -2.96
N VAL A 277 7.97 15.36 -2.00
CA VAL A 277 8.76 14.18 -1.62
C VAL A 277 7.86 13.06 -1.09
N SER A 278 6.95 13.38 -0.18
CA SER A 278 6.02 12.38 0.34
C SER A 278 5.10 11.85 -0.76
N ALA A 279 4.58 12.73 -1.64
CA ALA A 279 3.77 12.32 -2.78
C ALA A 279 4.53 11.37 -3.71
N SER A 280 5.82 11.66 -3.99
CA SER A 280 6.68 10.81 -4.83
C SER A 280 6.88 9.42 -4.24
N ILE A 281 7.11 9.32 -2.92
CA ILE A 281 7.30 8.03 -2.24
C ILE A 281 6.01 7.18 -2.32
N TRP A 282 4.85 7.78 -2.03
CA TRP A 282 3.58 7.07 -2.13
C TRP A 282 3.24 6.68 -3.57
N ALA A 283 3.51 7.56 -4.52
CA ALA A 283 3.29 7.30 -5.94
C ALA A 283 4.18 6.17 -6.47
N LEU A 284 5.47 6.14 -6.08
CA LEU A 284 6.38 5.04 -6.37
C LEU A 284 5.87 3.72 -5.78
N LEU A 285 5.44 3.75 -4.51
CA LEU A 285 4.90 2.57 -3.83
C LEU A 285 3.68 2.02 -4.56
N ALA A 286 2.77 2.86 -5.05
CA ALA A 286 1.65 2.43 -5.88
C ALA A 286 2.12 1.72 -7.15
N GLY A 287 3.11 2.29 -7.86
CA GLY A 287 3.66 1.73 -9.10
C GLY A 287 4.38 0.39 -8.95
N VAL A 288 4.98 0.11 -7.78
CA VAL A 288 5.63 -1.19 -7.49
C VAL A 288 4.69 -2.18 -6.79
N THR A 289 3.47 -1.78 -6.41
CA THR A 289 2.55 -2.66 -5.65
C THR A 289 1.63 -3.45 -6.56
N ARG A 290 1.14 -2.86 -7.66
CA ARG A 290 0.22 -3.51 -8.60
C ARG A 290 0.43 -3.02 -10.03
N PRO A 291 0.09 -3.85 -11.06
CA PRO A 291 0.20 -3.44 -12.45
C PRO A 291 -0.50 -2.11 -12.75
N ASN A 292 -1.74 -1.94 -12.26
CA ASN A 292 -2.53 -0.72 -12.47
C ASN A 292 -2.06 0.50 -11.66
N GLY A 293 -1.06 0.34 -10.79
CA GLY A 293 -0.49 1.43 -10.00
C GLY A 293 0.10 2.55 -10.86
N PHE A 294 0.64 2.23 -12.05
CA PHE A 294 1.18 3.25 -12.96
C PHE A 294 0.11 4.20 -13.52
N LEU A 295 -1.16 3.77 -13.58
CA LEU A 295 -2.28 4.60 -14.03
C LEU A 295 -2.50 5.83 -13.14
N LEU A 296 -2.00 5.80 -11.91
CA LEU A 296 -2.03 6.94 -11.00
C LEU A 296 -1.29 8.16 -11.57
N ALA A 297 -0.34 7.99 -12.46
CA ALA A 297 0.39 9.08 -13.11
C ALA A 297 -0.54 10.08 -13.82
N GLY A 298 -1.60 9.61 -14.48
CA GLY A 298 -2.58 10.46 -15.15
C GLY A 298 -3.29 11.44 -14.21
N PRO A 299 -3.98 10.97 -13.17
CA PRO A 299 -4.59 11.82 -12.13
C PRO A 299 -3.60 12.78 -11.46
N LEU A 300 -2.40 12.32 -11.13
CA LEU A 300 -1.37 13.19 -10.55
C LEU A 300 -0.93 14.28 -11.53
N ALA A 301 -0.86 13.99 -12.84
CA ALA A 301 -0.58 14.98 -13.88
C ALA A 301 -1.66 16.07 -13.95
N VAL A 302 -2.94 15.70 -13.78
CA VAL A 302 -4.05 16.66 -13.72
C VAL A 302 -3.88 17.63 -12.54
N ILE A 303 -3.57 17.12 -11.35
CA ILE A 303 -3.32 17.96 -10.16
C ILE A 303 -2.09 18.85 -10.41
N ALA A 304 -1.02 18.31 -10.97
CA ALA A 304 0.20 19.04 -11.32
C ALA A 304 -0.10 20.19 -12.28
N PHE A 305 -0.85 19.93 -13.35
CA PHE A 305 -1.26 20.94 -14.33
C PHE A 305 -2.13 22.04 -13.71
N GLN A 306 -3.11 21.67 -12.89
CA GLN A 306 -3.96 22.64 -12.17
C GLN A 306 -3.13 23.53 -11.25
N HIS A 307 -2.16 22.94 -10.55
CA HIS A 307 -1.28 23.67 -9.65
C HIS A 307 -0.41 24.68 -10.39
N ILE A 308 0.20 24.29 -11.51
CA ILE A 308 1.04 25.16 -12.34
C ILE A 308 0.21 26.31 -12.93
N ARG A 309 -1.03 26.05 -13.36
CA ARG A 309 -1.92 27.10 -13.90
C ARG A 309 -2.38 28.11 -12.84
N LYS A 310 -2.68 27.66 -11.63
CA LYS A 310 -3.20 28.52 -10.56
C LYS A 310 -2.14 29.41 -9.93
N LYS A 311 -0.92 28.93 -9.83
CA LYS A 311 0.21 29.67 -9.26
C LYS A 311 1.08 30.28 -10.36
N ARG A 312 0.66 31.45 -10.92
CA ARG A 312 1.63 32.41 -11.43
C ARG A 312 2.05 33.30 -10.25
N PRO A 313 3.16 33.03 -9.59
CA PRO A 313 3.54 33.79 -8.41
C PRO A 313 4.09 35.14 -8.85
N THR A 314 3.41 36.20 -8.48
CA THR A 314 3.91 37.57 -8.59
C THR A 314 5.05 37.89 -7.62
N SER A 315 5.34 36.97 -6.65
CA SER A 315 6.30 37.21 -5.56
C SER A 315 7.25 36.05 -5.23
N ALA A 316 7.22 34.92 -5.95
CA ALA A 316 8.15 33.81 -5.69
C ALA A 316 9.45 33.99 -6.45
N THR A 317 10.59 33.69 -5.79
CA THR A 317 11.89 33.67 -6.48
C THR A 317 11.88 32.59 -7.58
N PRO A 318 12.53 32.85 -8.73
CA PRO A 318 12.61 31.89 -9.83
C PRO A 318 13.07 30.50 -9.40
N GLU A 319 13.98 30.42 -8.44
CA GLU A 319 14.50 29.19 -7.88
C GLU A 319 13.43 28.33 -7.17
N LYS A 320 12.54 28.95 -6.37
CA LYS A 320 11.42 28.25 -5.73
C LYS A 320 10.41 27.75 -6.72
N VAL A 321 10.18 28.49 -7.80
CA VAL A 321 9.26 28.06 -8.87
C VAL A 321 9.81 26.83 -9.58
N VAL A 322 11.08 26.82 -9.92
CA VAL A 322 11.76 25.68 -10.55
C VAL A 322 11.74 24.46 -9.64
N LEU A 323 12.10 24.62 -8.36
CA LEU A 323 12.15 23.51 -7.40
C LEU A 323 10.77 22.88 -7.19
N ASN A 324 9.72 23.70 -7.08
CA ASN A 324 8.35 23.20 -6.96
C ASN A 324 7.90 22.49 -8.24
N SER A 325 8.19 23.04 -9.42
CA SER A 325 7.84 22.41 -10.70
C SER A 325 8.52 21.06 -10.89
N LEU A 326 9.81 20.96 -10.54
CA LEU A 326 10.56 19.70 -10.56
C LEU A 326 9.96 18.68 -9.57
N GLY A 327 9.64 19.10 -8.34
CA GLY A 327 9.02 18.25 -7.35
C GLY A 327 7.66 17.67 -7.78
N ILE A 328 6.83 18.51 -8.42
CA ILE A 328 5.53 18.10 -8.99
C ILE A 328 5.72 17.10 -10.12
N CYS A 329 6.59 17.42 -11.10
CA CYS A 329 6.89 16.53 -12.21
C CYS A 329 7.41 15.17 -11.70
N PHE A 330 8.31 15.20 -10.73
CA PHE A 330 8.88 14.00 -10.13
C PHE A 330 7.79 13.14 -9.50
N ALA A 331 6.91 13.73 -8.66
CA ALA A 331 5.81 12.99 -8.04
C ALA A 331 4.86 12.36 -9.07
N THR A 332 4.64 13.04 -10.20
CA THR A 332 3.76 12.56 -11.27
C THR A 332 4.35 11.36 -12.02
N VAL A 333 5.66 11.32 -12.21
CA VAL A 333 6.34 10.26 -12.97
C VAL A 333 6.64 9.02 -12.12
N MET A 334 6.66 9.15 -10.78
CA MET A 334 7.03 8.05 -9.88
C MET A 334 6.20 6.77 -10.02
N PRO A 335 4.89 6.78 -10.30
CA PRO A 335 4.16 5.53 -10.54
C PRO A 335 4.68 4.76 -11.77
N LEU A 336 4.99 5.48 -12.84
CA LEU A 336 5.60 4.89 -14.05
C LEU A 336 7.01 4.37 -13.77
N PHE A 337 7.78 5.11 -12.98
CA PHE A 337 9.11 4.67 -12.57
C PHE A 337 9.07 3.39 -11.76
N GLY A 338 8.04 3.22 -10.89
CA GLY A 338 7.81 1.96 -10.16
C GLY A 338 7.58 0.77 -11.10
N LEU A 339 6.76 0.94 -12.12
CA LEU A 339 6.55 -0.07 -13.17
C LEU A 339 7.87 -0.38 -13.90
N LEU A 340 8.61 0.64 -14.31
CA LEU A 340 9.89 0.47 -15.03
C LEU A 340 10.95 -0.23 -14.17
N LEU A 341 11.01 0.05 -12.87
CA LEU A 341 11.91 -0.66 -11.95
C LEU A 341 11.59 -2.16 -11.91
N PHE A 342 10.31 -2.50 -11.80
CA PHE A 342 9.92 -3.91 -11.80
C PHE A 342 10.16 -4.57 -13.16
N SER A 343 9.78 -3.94 -14.28
CA SER A 343 10.05 -4.46 -15.62
C SER A 343 11.56 -4.61 -15.89
N GLY A 344 12.39 -3.68 -15.41
CA GLY A 344 13.85 -3.78 -15.51
C GLY A 344 14.42 -4.93 -14.69
N PHE A 345 13.88 -5.18 -13.49
CA PHE A 345 14.24 -6.34 -12.68
C PHE A 345 13.81 -7.64 -13.40
N ILE A 346 12.60 -7.72 -13.91
CA ILE A 346 12.12 -8.88 -14.69
C ILE A 346 12.97 -9.12 -15.93
N TYR A 347 13.36 -8.05 -16.65
CA TYR A 347 14.30 -8.16 -17.76
C TYR A 347 15.63 -8.83 -17.35
N SER A 348 16.17 -8.45 -16.19
CA SER A 348 17.41 -9.05 -15.70
C SER A 348 17.28 -10.54 -15.34
N LEU A 349 16.06 -11.00 -15.04
CA LEU A 349 15.77 -12.37 -14.67
C LEU A 349 15.40 -13.24 -15.88
N THR A 350 14.66 -12.69 -16.84
CA THR A 350 14.01 -13.45 -17.92
C THR A 350 14.52 -13.08 -19.32
N GLY A 351 15.16 -11.91 -19.47
CA GLY A 351 15.52 -11.34 -20.78
C GLY A 351 14.37 -10.61 -21.49
N ASN A 352 13.14 -10.60 -20.93
CA ASN A 352 11.96 -9.92 -21.48
C ASN A 352 11.36 -8.98 -20.41
N PRO A 353 11.33 -7.64 -20.59
CA PRO A 353 10.82 -6.71 -19.57
C PRO A 353 9.30 -6.81 -19.36
N LEU A 354 8.58 -7.47 -20.25
CA LEU A 354 7.12 -7.67 -20.18
C LEU A 354 6.72 -9.11 -19.79
N GLU A 355 7.67 -9.97 -19.43
CA GLU A 355 7.41 -11.36 -19.05
C GLU A 355 6.38 -11.47 -17.91
N TRP A 356 6.39 -10.50 -16.97
CA TRP A 356 5.38 -10.41 -15.91
C TRP A 356 3.94 -10.27 -16.44
N LEU A 357 3.76 -9.62 -17.60
CA LEU A 357 2.45 -9.49 -18.26
C LEU A 357 2.06 -10.77 -18.98
N GLU A 358 3.00 -11.39 -19.67
CA GLU A 358 2.80 -12.66 -20.37
C GLU A 358 2.50 -13.80 -19.39
N ALA A 359 3.15 -13.80 -18.23
CA ALA A 359 2.90 -14.77 -17.17
C ALA A 359 1.43 -14.81 -16.70
N HIS A 360 0.65 -13.70 -16.83
CA HIS A 360 -0.77 -13.70 -16.48
C HIS A 360 -1.64 -14.62 -17.37
N THR A 361 -1.15 -15.03 -18.54
CA THR A 361 -1.86 -16.00 -19.41
C THR A 361 -2.07 -17.34 -18.71
N ALA A 362 -1.17 -17.72 -17.80
CA ALA A 362 -1.29 -18.94 -16.99
C ALA A 362 -2.50 -18.94 -16.03
N TRP A 363 -3.11 -17.76 -15.80
CA TRP A 363 -4.39 -17.61 -15.08
C TRP A 363 -5.59 -17.43 -16.02
N GLY A 364 -5.43 -17.74 -17.32
CA GLY A 364 -6.48 -17.56 -18.33
C GLY A 364 -6.79 -16.07 -18.63
N ARG A 365 -5.89 -15.15 -18.25
CA ARG A 365 -6.03 -13.72 -18.52
C ARG A 365 -5.30 -13.38 -19.81
N SER A 366 -6.03 -13.12 -20.87
CA SER A 366 -5.50 -12.59 -22.12
C SER A 366 -6.03 -11.18 -22.35
N PHE A 367 -5.14 -10.28 -22.77
CA PHE A 367 -5.56 -8.94 -23.17
C PHE A 367 -6.08 -8.99 -24.61
N THR A 368 -7.41 -8.99 -24.76
CA THR A 368 -8.09 -9.04 -26.06
C THR A 368 -8.57 -7.66 -26.53
N GLY A 369 -8.06 -6.59 -25.94
CA GLY A 369 -8.44 -5.20 -26.27
C GLY A 369 -9.88 -4.87 -25.90
N ALA A 370 -10.55 -4.08 -26.74
CA ALA A 370 -11.92 -3.63 -26.48
C ALA A 370 -12.95 -4.77 -26.45
N SER A 371 -12.66 -5.93 -27.04
CA SER A 371 -13.55 -7.10 -27.00
C SER A 371 -13.73 -7.66 -25.60
N THR A 372 -12.76 -7.47 -24.69
CA THR A 372 -12.90 -7.86 -23.27
C THR A 372 -14.11 -7.19 -22.60
N LEU A 373 -14.44 -5.96 -23.00
CA LEU A 373 -15.61 -5.24 -22.49
C LEU A 373 -16.94 -5.81 -22.97
N MET A 374 -16.93 -6.57 -24.07
CA MET A 374 -18.13 -7.16 -24.66
C MET A 374 -18.45 -8.55 -24.09
N LEU A 375 -17.49 -9.27 -23.52
CA LEU A 375 -17.70 -10.61 -22.98
C LEU A 375 -18.88 -10.74 -22.00
N PRO A 376 -19.09 -9.83 -21.05
CA PRO A 376 -20.26 -9.88 -20.17
C PRO A 376 -21.58 -9.65 -20.92
N ILE A 377 -21.57 -8.79 -21.93
CA ILE A 377 -22.75 -8.45 -22.75
C ILE A 377 -23.13 -9.65 -23.61
N ASP A 378 -22.16 -10.29 -24.26
CA ASP A 378 -22.39 -11.49 -25.08
C ASP A 378 -22.93 -12.64 -24.22
N SER A 379 -22.31 -12.92 -23.07
CA SER A 379 -22.76 -13.94 -22.13
C SER A 379 -24.17 -13.66 -21.59
N LEU A 380 -24.49 -12.39 -21.34
CA LEU A 380 -25.82 -11.95 -20.89
C LEU A 380 -26.88 -12.12 -22.00
N SER A 381 -26.53 -11.81 -23.24
CA SER A 381 -27.43 -11.94 -24.40
C SER A 381 -27.75 -13.39 -24.72
N GLU A 382 -26.78 -14.30 -24.57
CA GLU A 382 -26.94 -15.73 -24.85
C GLU A 382 -27.73 -16.47 -23.76
N ARG A 383 -27.48 -16.16 -22.49
CA ARG A 383 -28.01 -16.94 -21.35
C ARG A 383 -29.17 -16.26 -20.63
N GLY A 384 -29.37 -14.97 -20.81
CA GLY A 384 -30.31 -14.16 -20.06
C GLY A 384 -29.83 -13.86 -18.61
N LEU A 385 -30.41 -12.81 -18.02
CA LEU A 385 -29.93 -12.23 -16.75
C LEU A 385 -29.92 -13.22 -15.58
N ILE A 386 -31.01 -14.00 -15.42
CA ILE A 386 -31.16 -14.93 -14.27
C ILE A 386 -30.13 -16.06 -14.37
N GLN A 387 -29.97 -16.64 -15.56
CA GLN A 387 -29.05 -17.76 -15.75
C GLN A 387 -27.58 -17.28 -15.66
N TYR A 388 -27.27 -16.09 -16.19
CA TYR A 388 -25.94 -15.50 -16.06
C TYR A 388 -25.56 -15.24 -14.60
N THR A 389 -26.45 -14.57 -13.83
CA THR A 389 -26.18 -14.23 -12.42
C THR A 389 -26.11 -15.47 -11.50
N SER A 390 -26.86 -16.53 -11.82
CA SER A 390 -26.80 -17.77 -11.03
C SER A 390 -25.58 -18.62 -11.36
N ALA A 391 -25.14 -18.63 -12.62
CA ALA A 391 -23.98 -19.42 -13.07
C ALA A 391 -22.64 -18.73 -12.72
N GLN A 392 -22.60 -17.40 -12.77
CA GLN A 392 -21.38 -16.58 -12.59
C GLN A 392 -21.61 -15.38 -11.66
N PRO A 393 -21.94 -15.61 -10.37
CA PRO A 393 -22.36 -14.53 -9.46
C PRO A 393 -21.25 -13.49 -9.20
N VAL A 394 -19.98 -13.91 -9.19
CA VAL A 394 -18.85 -13.00 -8.98
C VAL A 394 -18.64 -12.11 -10.20
N GLU A 395 -18.74 -12.66 -11.40
CA GLU A 395 -18.62 -11.88 -12.65
C GLU A 395 -19.79 -10.91 -12.82
N ALA A 396 -21.00 -11.33 -12.47
CA ALA A 396 -22.18 -10.47 -12.46
C ALA A 396 -22.00 -9.29 -11.48
N LEU A 397 -21.45 -9.56 -10.30
CA LEU A 397 -21.14 -8.51 -9.30
C LEU A 397 -20.05 -7.56 -9.80
N ASN A 398 -19.02 -8.08 -10.45
CA ASN A 398 -17.95 -7.28 -11.07
C ASN A 398 -18.51 -6.37 -12.17
N ALA A 399 -19.34 -6.91 -13.08
CA ALA A 399 -19.98 -6.15 -14.14
C ALA A 399 -20.89 -5.05 -13.59
N LEU A 400 -21.72 -5.34 -12.58
CA LEU A 400 -22.55 -4.36 -11.90
C LEU A 400 -21.72 -3.25 -11.24
N SER A 401 -20.63 -3.63 -10.58
CA SER A 401 -19.72 -2.68 -9.95
C SER A 401 -19.04 -1.76 -10.97
N ALA A 402 -18.61 -2.31 -12.11
CA ALA A 402 -18.05 -1.55 -13.21
C ALA A 402 -19.06 -0.57 -13.83
N LEU A 403 -20.30 -1.02 -14.09
CA LEU A 403 -21.37 -0.14 -14.58
C LEU A 403 -21.67 1.00 -13.60
N LEU A 404 -21.75 0.70 -12.31
CA LEU A 404 -21.94 1.70 -11.26
C LEU A 404 -20.75 2.70 -11.26
N ALA A 405 -19.52 2.21 -11.29
CA ALA A 405 -18.35 3.06 -11.35
C ALA A 405 -18.36 3.95 -12.60
N CYS A 406 -18.63 3.40 -13.79
CA CYS A 406 -18.77 4.18 -15.02
C CYS A 406 -19.82 5.29 -14.89
N SER A 407 -20.99 5.00 -14.31
CA SER A 407 -22.06 5.99 -14.12
C SER A 407 -21.65 7.13 -13.17
N LEU A 408 -20.74 6.86 -12.24
CA LEU A 408 -20.26 7.82 -11.25
C LEU A 408 -19.06 8.66 -11.71
N ILE A 409 -18.39 8.31 -12.82
CA ILE A 409 -17.22 9.04 -13.32
C ILE A 409 -17.56 10.53 -13.49
N TRP A 410 -18.64 10.84 -14.21
CA TRP A 410 -19.04 12.21 -14.48
C TRP A 410 -19.47 13.02 -13.24
N PRO A 411 -20.33 12.50 -12.34
CA PRO A 411 -20.61 13.13 -11.06
C PRO A 411 -19.37 13.40 -10.20
N VAL A 412 -18.46 12.45 -10.13
CA VAL A 412 -17.19 12.59 -9.40
C VAL A 412 -16.32 13.68 -10.01
N MET A 413 -16.14 13.65 -11.34
CA MET A 413 -15.39 14.67 -12.08
C MET A 413 -15.89 16.08 -11.83
N ARG A 414 -17.23 16.26 -11.78
CA ARG A 414 -17.85 17.57 -11.57
C ARG A 414 -17.82 18.05 -10.12
N ARG A 415 -17.96 17.13 -9.15
CA ARG A 415 -18.12 17.50 -7.73
C ARG A 415 -16.82 17.48 -6.94
N LEU A 416 -15.95 16.52 -7.23
CA LEU A 416 -14.70 16.31 -6.48
C LEU A 416 -13.48 16.83 -7.24
N GLY A 417 -13.49 16.72 -8.57
CA GLY A 417 -12.41 17.19 -9.44
C GLY A 417 -12.10 16.21 -10.57
N PRO A 418 -11.51 16.71 -11.69
CA PRO A 418 -11.22 15.89 -12.86
C PRO A 418 -10.18 14.80 -12.57
N GLU A 419 -9.28 15.01 -11.62
CA GLU A 419 -8.29 14.03 -11.18
C GLU A 419 -8.91 12.76 -10.62
N TYR A 420 -9.97 12.87 -9.82
CA TYR A 420 -10.65 11.69 -9.24
C TYR A 420 -11.51 10.97 -10.27
N GLY A 421 -12.19 11.73 -11.15
CA GLY A 421 -12.93 11.13 -12.25
C GLY A 421 -12.04 10.40 -13.24
N LEU A 422 -10.86 10.98 -13.56
CA LEU A 422 -9.86 10.33 -14.40
C LEU A 422 -9.30 9.06 -13.72
N PHE A 423 -9.02 9.11 -12.40
CA PHE A 423 -8.59 7.93 -11.66
C PHE A 423 -9.62 6.79 -11.76
N MET A 424 -10.91 7.10 -11.60
CA MET A 424 -11.98 6.11 -11.79
C MET A 424 -11.99 5.57 -13.22
N ALA A 425 -11.97 6.46 -14.22
CA ALA A 425 -12.05 6.06 -15.63
C ALA A 425 -10.89 5.16 -16.09
N LEU A 426 -9.70 5.34 -15.50
CA LEU A 426 -8.52 4.52 -15.83
C LEU A 426 -8.50 3.16 -15.11
N ASN A 427 -9.29 2.98 -14.04
CA ASN A 427 -9.28 1.77 -13.21
C ASN A 427 -10.57 0.94 -13.31
N VAL A 428 -11.54 1.38 -14.11
CA VAL A 428 -12.74 0.61 -14.47
C VAL A 428 -12.49 -0.15 -15.76
#